data_e610f81c77f98845cf246cb7a9676d46
#
_entry.id   e610f81c77f98845cf246cb7a9676d46
#
_cell.length_a   1.000
_cell.length_b   1.000
_cell.length_c   1.000
_cell.angle_alpha   90.00
_cell.angle_beta   90.00
_cell.angle_gamma   90.00
#
_symmetry.space_group_name_H-M   'P 1'
#
loop_
_entity.id
_entity.type
_entity.pdbx_description
1 polymer ?
#
loop_
_entity_poly.entity_id
_entity_poly.type
_entity_poly.pdbx_seq_one_letter_code
_entity_poly.pdbx_strand_id
1 'polypeptide(L)'
;MSRPTVEEWALDILRATQARATCDRGRCAALVLKDNRILAAGYVGSPQGLPHCDDVGHEFQETWALADAPPEPGQEFHRPEGGGWLVKKRSCIRTIHAEQNAIAWAAREGIALKGGTLYTTLFPCQSCAKLILQAGIVAVVAEYDYHSSAPSKGLFDAVGIAHKVTRPGAAYTP
;
A
#
# COMPACT_ATOMS: atom_id res chain seq x y z
N MET A 1 -11.07 8.66 30.44
CA MET A 1 -10.44 8.52 29.10
C MET A 1 -11.41 9.06 28.07
N SER A 2 -10.98 9.93 27.16
CA SER A 2 -11.81 10.42 26.07
C SER A 2 -11.96 9.30 25.01
N ARG A 3 -13.10 9.29 24.32
CA ARG A 3 -13.31 8.37 23.20
C ARG A 3 -12.35 8.73 22.06
N PRO A 4 -11.65 7.77 21.44
CA PRO A 4 -10.79 8.03 20.29
C PRO A 4 -11.61 8.58 19.11
N THR A 5 -10.99 9.40 18.28
CA THR A 5 -11.54 9.80 16.99
C THR A 5 -11.67 8.58 16.08
N VAL A 6 -12.48 8.67 15.01
CA VAL A 6 -12.61 7.58 14.02
C VAL A 6 -11.27 7.26 13.36
N GLU A 7 -10.45 8.28 13.12
CA GLU A 7 -9.12 8.09 12.54
C GLU A 7 -8.18 7.35 13.49
N GLU A 8 -8.08 7.76 14.74
CA GLU A 8 -7.27 7.07 15.75
C GLU A 8 -7.70 5.60 15.89
N TRP A 9 -9.01 5.37 16.02
CA TRP A 9 -9.56 4.02 16.09
C TRP A 9 -9.25 3.19 14.81
N ALA A 10 -9.38 3.78 13.63
CA ALA A 10 -9.07 3.10 12.38
C ALA A 10 -7.58 2.73 12.28
N LEU A 11 -6.68 3.62 12.71
CA LEU A 11 -5.24 3.35 12.74
C LEU A 11 -4.87 2.27 13.76
N ASP A 12 -5.55 2.18 14.89
CA ASP A 12 -5.32 1.11 15.87
C ASP A 12 -5.75 -0.26 15.30
N ILE A 13 -6.90 -0.33 14.64
CA ILE A 13 -7.34 -1.56 13.95
C ILE A 13 -6.40 -1.89 12.77
N LEU A 14 -5.93 -0.89 12.06
CA LEU A 14 -4.96 -1.08 10.96
C LEU A 14 -3.70 -1.79 11.47
N ARG A 15 -3.14 -1.34 12.61
CA ARG A 15 -1.96 -1.97 13.24
C ARG A 15 -2.23 -3.41 13.69
N ALA A 16 -3.41 -3.66 14.28
CA ALA A 16 -3.83 -5.02 14.63
C ALA A 16 -3.98 -5.93 13.39
N THR A 17 -4.51 -5.39 12.29
CA THR A 17 -4.64 -6.09 11.00
C THR A 17 -3.27 -6.35 10.37
N GLN A 18 -2.34 -5.39 10.47
CA GLN A 18 -0.96 -5.50 10.00
C GLN A 18 -0.21 -6.69 10.63
N ALA A 19 -0.49 -7.00 11.88
CA ALA A 19 0.11 -8.16 12.57
C ALA A 19 -0.24 -9.51 11.91
N ARG A 20 -1.25 -9.56 11.04
CA ARG A 20 -1.62 -10.74 10.23
C ARG A 20 -0.87 -10.85 8.91
N ALA A 21 -0.09 -9.84 8.51
CA ALA A 21 0.67 -9.89 7.28
C ALA A 21 1.70 -11.02 7.30
N THR A 22 1.86 -11.70 6.17
CA THR A 22 2.67 -12.93 6.03
C THR A 22 3.90 -12.75 5.13
N CYS A 23 4.39 -11.53 5.02
CA CYS A 23 5.61 -11.18 4.31
C CYS A 23 6.36 -10.09 5.09
N ASP A 24 7.55 -10.41 5.57
CA ASP A 24 8.39 -9.52 6.39
C ASP A 24 9.03 -8.36 5.60
N ARG A 25 8.99 -8.39 4.28
CA ARG A 25 9.44 -7.26 3.44
C ARG A 25 8.53 -6.03 3.51
N GLY A 26 7.33 -6.19 4.03
CA GLY A 26 6.40 -5.08 4.22
C GLY A 26 5.12 -5.59 4.87
N ARG A 27 5.10 -5.68 6.19
CA ARG A 27 3.92 -6.05 6.96
C ARG A 27 2.91 -4.91 6.94
N CYS A 28 2.18 -4.78 5.84
CA CYS A 28 1.21 -3.72 5.62
C CYS A 28 -0.22 -4.23 5.74
N ALA A 29 -1.11 -3.33 6.11
CA ALA A 29 -2.56 -3.53 6.12
C ALA A 29 -3.28 -2.39 5.40
N ALA A 30 -4.54 -2.64 5.05
CA ALA A 30 -5.46 -1.66 4.50
C ALA A 30 -6.87 -1.93 5.04
N LEU A 31 -7.59 -0.85 5.37
CA LEU A 31 -8.99 -0.89 5.81
C LEU A 31 -9.79 0.10 4.96
N VAL A 32 -10.98 -0.27 4.57
CA VAL A 32 -11.92 0.67 3.96
C VAL A 32 -13.06 0.91 4.94
N LEU A 33 -13.25 2.16 5.33
CA LEU A 33 -14.32 2.60 6.21
C LEU A 33 -15.32 3.49 5.47
N LYS A 34 -16.59 3.35 5.83
CA LYS A 34 -17.66 4.26 5.42
C LYS A 34 -18.66 4.37 6.56
N ASP A 35 -19.14 5.58 6.84
CA ASP A 35 -20.11 5.85 7.90
C ASP A 35 -19.70 5.25 9.26
N ASN A 36 -18.41 5.36 9.60
CA ASN A 36 -17.75 4.82 10.80
C ASN A 36 -17.85 3.28 10.92
N ARG A 37 -18.01 2.57 9.81
CA ARG A 37 -18.03 1.10 9.75
C ARG A 37 -16.94 0.60 8.82
N ILE A 38 -16.28 -0.48 9.23
CA ILE A 38 -15.31 -1.18 8.40
C ILE A 38 -16.10 -1.99 7.36
N LEU A 39 -15.86 -1.70 6.08
CA LEU A 39 -16.43 -2.43 4.94
C LEU A 39 -15.53 -3.57 4.49
N ALA A 40 -14.22 -3.33 4.47
CA ALA A 40 -13.22 -4.32 4.04
C ALA A 40 -11.92 -4.13 4.81
N ALA A 41 -11.20 -5.23 4.97
CA ALA A 41 -9.86 -5.26 5.53
C ALA A 41 -8.97 -6.17 4.66
N GLY A 42 -7.69 -5.80 4.53
CA GLY A 42 -6.69 -6.59 3.84
C GLY A 42 -5.33 -6.41 4.47
N TYR A 43 -4.46 -7.38 4.29
CA TYR A 43 -3.05 -7.32 4.68
C TYR A 43 -2.18 -7.93 3.59
N VAL A 44 -0.90 -7.61 3.59
CA VAL A 44 0.06 -8.19 2.64
C VAL A 44 0.20 -9.68 2.91
N GLY A 45 -0.01 -10.49 1.89
CA GLY A 45 0.09 -11.94 2.00
C GLY A 45 -0.10 -12.62 0.66
N SER A 46 0.19 -13.91 0.59
CA SER A 46 -0.06 -14.71 -0.62
C SER A 46 -1.55 -14.82 -0.88
N PRO A 47 -1.96 -14.97 -2.14
CA PRO A 47 -3.33 -15.31 -2.48
C PRO A 47 -3.81 -16.55 -1.74
N GLN A 48 -5.11 -16.61 -1.47
CA GLN A 48 -5.71 -17.72 -0.73
C GLN A 48 -5.37 -19.07 -1.37
N GLY A 49 -4.92 -20.02 -0.56
CA GLY A 49 -4.54 -21.37 -0.99
C GLY A 49 -3.07 -21.51 -1.44
N LEU A 50 -2.31 -20.41 -1.51
CA LEU A 50 -0.88 -20.45 -1.81
C LEU A 50 -0.04 -20.31 -0.52
N PRO A 51 1.18 -20.90 -0.49
CA PRO A 51 2.07 -20.81 0.67
C PRO A 51 2.52 -19.35 0.91
N HIS A 52 2.69 -18.99 2.19
CA HIS A 52 3.10 -17.66 2.60
C HIS A 52 4.62 -17.48 2.57
N CYS A 53 5.10 -16.22 2.44
CA CYS A 53 6.52 -15.92 2.49
C CYS A 53 7.17 -16.35 3.81
N ASP A 54 6.46 -16.19 4.93
CA ASP A 54 6.93 -16.59 6.26
C ASP A 54 7.18 -18.11 6.36
N ASP A 55 6.50 -18.92 5.54
CA ASP A 55 6.62 -20.39 5.55
C ASP A 55 7.67 -20.90 4.55
N VAL A 56 7.72 -20.32 3.33
CA VAL A 56 8.50 -20.89 2.21
C VAL A 56 9.48 -19.88 1.59
N GLY A 57 9.63 -18.71 2.18
CA GLY A 57 10.48 -17.63 1.66
C GLY A 57 9.85 -16.84 0.52
N HIS A 58 10.60 -15.85 0.02
CA HIS A 58 10.13 -14.96 -1.03
C HIS A 58 10.34 -15.55 -2.43
N GLU A 59 9.47 -15.17 -3.33
CA GLU A 59 9.64 -15.31 -4.77
C GLU A 59 9.95 -13.94 -5.36
N PHE A 60 11.18 -13.78 -5.88
CA PHE A 60 11.65 -12.49 -6.33
C PHE A 60 11.56 -12.32 -7.83
N GLN A 61 11.09 -11.15 -8.24
CA GLN A 61 11.25 -10.64 -9.59
C GLN A 61 12.19 -9.43 -9.56
N GLU A 62 13.14 -9.41 -10.50
CA GLU A 62 14.02 -8.28 -10.73
C GLU A 62 13.51 -7.48 -11.93
N THR A 63 13.47 -6.17 -11.77
CA THR A 63 13.03 -5.23 -12.81
C THR A 63 13.95 -4.03 -12.83
N TRP A 64 14.05 -3.37 -14.00
CA TRP A 64 14.74 -2.11 -14.13
C TRP A 64 13.74 -0.96 -14.06
N ALA A 65 14.03 0.05 -13.27
CA ALA A 65 13.17 1.23 -13.12
C ALA A 65 13.98 2.50 -13.19
N LEU A 66 13.44 3.52 -13.85
CA LEU A 66 14.01 4.87 -13.84
C LEU A 66 13.91 5.44 -12.42
N ALA A 67 14.98 6.11 -12.01
CA ALA A 67 15.07 6.82 -10.74
C ALA A 67 15.70 8.21 -10.99
N ASP A 68 15.16 9.22 -10.31
CA ASP A 68 15.68 10.59 -10.36
C ASP A 68 16.88 10.77 -9.43
N ALA A 69 16.96 9.94 -8.37
CA ALA A 69 18.06 9.95 -7.41
C ALA A 69 19.16 8.94 -7.79
N PRO A 70 20.44 9.20 -7.38
CA PRO A 70 21.51 8.23 -7.53
C PRO A 70 21.19 6.88 -6.90
N PRO A 71 21.76 5.77 -7.43
CA PRO A 71 21.58 4.46 -6.82
C PRO A 71 22.17 4.39 -5.42
N GLU A 72 21.58 3.57 -4.57
CA GLU A 72 22.12 3.29 -3.24
C GLU A 72 23.43 2.48 -3.32
N PRO A 73 24.28 2.52 -2.30
CA PRO A 73 25.50 1.72 -2.26
C PRO A 73 25.20 0.23 -2.48
N GLY A 74 25.84 -0.38 -3.49
CA GLY A 74 25.64 -1.78 -3.85
C GLY A 74 24.43 -2.08 -4.75
N GLN A 75 23.65 -1.09 -5.14
CA GLN A 75 22.56 -1.25 -6.08
C GLN A 75 23.11 -1.30 -7.52
N GLU A 76 22.68 -2.31 -8.31
CA GLU A 76 23.00 -2.35 -9.74
C GLU A 76 22.25 -1.25 -10.51
N PHE A 77 22.96 -0.58 -11.42
CA PHE A 77 22.40 0.49 -12.21
C PHE A 77 23.01 0.61 -13.59
N HIS A 78 22.29 1.29 -14.49
CA HIS A 78 22.79 1.80 -15.77
C HIS A 78 22.53 3.29 -15.87
N ARG A 79 23.34 4.00 -16.66
CA ARG A 79 23.09 5.40 -17.04
C ARG A 79 22.61 5.43 -18.50
N PRO A 80 21.32 5.67 -18.75
CA PRO A 80 20.82 5.85 -20.12
C PRO A 80 21.33 7.17 -20.73
N GLU A 81 21.45 7.22 -22.05
CA GLU A 81 21.97 8.40 -22.78
C GLU A 81 21.14 9.69 -22.54
N GLY A 82 19.85 9.56 -22.18
CA GLY A 82 18.97 10.66 -21.84
C GLY A 82 19.11 11.23 -20.43
N GLY A 83 20.07 10.73 -19.64
CA GLY A 83 20.26 11.08 -18.23
C GLY A 83 19.37 10.26 -17.28
N GLY A 84 19.47 10.55 -15.98
CA GLY A 84 18.82 9.78 -14.94
C GLY A 84 19.56 8.47 -14.61
N TRP A 85 18.90 7.61 -13.85
CA TRP A 85 19.43 6.33 -13.39
C TRP A 85 18.43 5.23 -13.72
N LEU A 86 18.87 4.16 -14.36
CA LEU A 86 18.10 2.94 -14.50
C LEU A 86 18.60 1.97 -13.42
N VAL A 87 17.82 1.81 -12.37
CA VAL A 87 18.21 1.03 -11.20
C VAL A 87 17.51 -0.32 -11.17
N LYS A 88 18.24 -1.36 -10.77
CA LYS A 88 17.68 -2.68 -10.58
C LYS A 88 16.88 -2.71 -9.27
N LYS A 89 15.62 -3.09 -9.37
CA LYS A 89 14.71 -3.29 -8.23
C LYS A 89 14.36 -4.76 -8.10
N ARG A 90 14.28 -5.21 -6.86
CA ARG A 90 13.90 -6.59 -6.51
C ARG A 90 12.61 -6.56 -5.70
N SER A 91 11.55 -7.11 -6.26
CA SER A 91 10.21 -7.17 -5.65
C SER A 91 9.81 -8.61 -5.35
N CYS A 92 9.15 -8.84 -4.22
CA CYS A 92 8.51 -10.12 -3.97
C CYS A 92 7.20 -10.17 -4.76
N ILE A 93 7.05 -11.16 -5.64
CA ILE A 93 5.85 -11.35 -6.47
C ILE A 93 4.89 -12.40 -5.92
N ARG A 94 5.24 -13.06 -4.83
CA ARG A 94 4.38 -14.05 -4.18
C ARG A 94 3.14 -13.43 -3.54
N THR A 95 3.23 -12.19 -3.09
CA THR A 95 2.18 -11.53 -2.31
C THR A 95 1.40 -10.51 -3.11
N ILE A 96 0.14 -10.32 -2.72
CA ILE A 96 -0.68 -9.17 -3.12
C ILE A 96 -0.56 -8.05 -2.09
N HIS A 97 -0.72 -6.81 -2.52
CA HIS A 97 -0.71 -5.66 -1.62
C HIS A 97 -1.97 -5.64 -0.74
N ALA A 98 -1.88 -5.02 0.42
CA ALA A 98 -2.97 -4.96 1.38
C ALA A 98 -4.24 -4.30 0.81
N GLU A 99 -4.07 -3.22 0.03
CA GLU A 99 -5.16 -2.52 -0.65
C GLU A 99 -5.84 -3.40 -1.70
N GLN A 100 -5.03 -4.12 -2.49
CA GLN A 100 -5.53 -5.08 -3.50
C GLN A 100 -6.31 -6.20 -2.82
N ASN A 101 -5.80 -6.72 -1.70
CA ASN A 101 -6.46 -7.76 -0.92
C ASN A 101 -7.82 -7.27 -0.40
N ALA A 102 -7.89 -6.08 0.21
CA ALA A 102 -9.13 -5.50 0.71
C ALA A 102 -10.16 -5.29 -0.42
N ILE A 103 -9.74 -4.75 -1.57
CA ILE A 103 -10.62 -4.48 -2.72
C ILE A 103 -11.09 -5.79 -3.36
N ALA A 104 -10.20 -6.75 -3.56
CA ALA A 104 -10.55 -8.04 -4.16
C ALA A 104 -11.51 -8.84 -3.27
N TRP A 105 -11.28 -8.83 -1.95
CA TRP A 105 -12.20 -9.44 -0.99
C TRP A 105 -13.58 -8.78 -1.03
N ALA A 106 -13.66 -7.45 -1.01
CA ALA A 106 -14.92 -6.72 -1.10
C ALA A 106 -15.67 -7.05 -2.41
N ALA A 107 -14.95 -7.12 -3.54
CA ALA A 107 -15.55 -7.48 -4.83
C ALA A 107 -16.13 -8.91 -4.81
N ARG A 108 -15.40 -9.86 -4.21
CA ARG A 108 -15.88 -11.25 -4.07
C ARG A 108 -17.14 -11.36 -3.22
N GLU A 109 -17.22 -10.58 -2.15
CA GLU A 109 -18.37 -10.59 -1.22
C GLU A 109 -19.50 -9.63 -1.63
N GLY A 110 -19.40 -8.95 -2.77
CA GLY A 110 -20.41 -8.01 -3.24
C GLY A 110 -20.53 -6.74 -2.40
N ILE A 111 -19.47 -6.34 -1.70
CA ILE A 111 -19.43 -5.16 -0.83
C ILE A 111 -19.01 -3.93 -1.63
N ALA A 112 -19.89 -2.94 -1.73
CA ALA A 112 -19.61 -1.68 -2.41
C ALA A 112 -18.69 -0.78 -1.56
N LEU A 113 -17.52 -0.45 -2.10
CA LEU A 113 -16.54 0.44 -1.44
C LEU A 113 -16.73 1.92 -1.80
N LYS A 114 -17.61 2.22 -2.75
CA LYS A 114 -17.88 3.58 -3.24
C LYS A 114 -18.24 4.54 -2.10
N GLY A 115 -17.54 5.67 -2.04
CA GLY A 115 -17.71 6.69 -1.01
C GLY A 115 -16.99 6.38 0.30
N GLY A 116 -16.18 5.31 0.35
CA GLY A 116 -15.38 4.95 1.51
C GLY A 116 -14.06 5.72 1.61
N THR A 117 -13.47 5.71 2.79
CA THR A 117 -12.10 6.16 3.07
C THR A 117 -11.20 4.96 3.27
N LEU A 118 -10.08 4.93 2.54
CA LEU A 118 -9.04 3.91 2.73
C LEU A 118 -8.06 4.40 3.81
N TYR A 119 -7.81 3.55 4.80
CA TYR A 119 -6.71 3.66 5.75
C TYR A 119 -5.66 2.59 5.40
N THR A 120 -4.39 2.96 5.32
CA THR A 120 -3.33 2.04 4.91
C THR A 120 -2.04 2.31 5.67
N THR A 121 -1.22 1.29 5.89
CA THR A 121 0.06 1.42 6.58
C THR A 121 1.03 2.30 5.79
N LEU A 122 1.27 1.97 4.53
CA LEU A 122 2.09 2.75 3.60
C LEU A 122 1.22 3.43 2.55
N PHE A 123 1.63 4.62 2.11
CA PHE A 123 0.93 5.31 1.03
C PHE A 123 0.85 4.39 -0.22
N PRO A 124 -0.31 4.29 -0.89
CA PRO A 124 -0.51 3.34 -1.99
C PRO A 124 0.47 3.52 -3.13
N CYS A 125 0.97 2.44 -3.69
CA CYS A 125 1.72 2.49 -4.96
C CYS A 125 0.79 2.81 -6.13
N GLN A 126 1.37 3.14 -7.30
CA GLN A 126 0.60 3.56 -8.48
C GLN A 126 -0.45 2.53 -8.94
N SER A 127 -0.14 1.23 -8.86
CA SER A 127 -1.08 0.17 -9.22
C SER A 127 -2.27 0.11 -8.25
N CYS A 128 -2.00 0.22 -6.94
CA CYS A 128 -3.05 0.28 -5.92
C CYS A 128 -3.89 1.55 -6.06
N ALA A 129 -3.28 2.72 -6.34
CA ALA A 129 -3.99 3.97 -6.53
C ALA A 129 -5.04 3.86 -7.66
N LYS A 130 -4.70 3.24 -8.78
CA LYS A 130 -5.65 2.99 -9.88
C LYS A 130 -6.85 2.14 -9.46
N LEU A 131 -6.62 1.09 -8.66
CA LEU A 131 -7.69 0.24 -8.13
C LEU A 131 -8.56 0.98 -7.12
N ILE A 132 -7.95 1.80 -6.25
CA ILE A 132 -8.65 2.66 -5.28
C ILE A 132 -9.61 3.61 -5.99
N LEU A 133 -9.16 4.25 -7.08
CA LEU A 133 -9.98 5.12 -7.92
C LEU A 133 -11.16 4.36 -8.53
N GLN A 134 -10.91 3.19 -9.12
CA GLN A 134 -11.95 2.37 -9.76
C GLN A 134 -12.94 1.79 -8.76
N ALA A 135 -12.54 1.53 -7.52
CA ALA A 135 -13.42 1.11 -6.44
C ALA A 135 -14.33 2.24 -5.92
N GLY A 136 -14.12 3.49 -6.38
CA GLY A 136 -14.89 4.65 -5.98
C GLY A 136 -14.60 5.14 -4.56
N ILE A 137 -13.43 4.82 -4.02
CA ILE A 137 -12.93 5.33 -2.74
C ILE A 137 -12.64 6.83 -2.90
N VAL A 138 -13.04 7.64 -1.93
CA VAL A 138 -13.01 9.12 -2.03
C VAL A 138 -11.95 9.79 -1.17
N ALA A 139 -11.31 9.04 -0.27
CA ALA A 139 -10.23 9.56 0.56
C ALA A 139 -9.22 8.46 0.92
N VAL A 140 -7.95 8.86 1.11
CA VAL A 140 -6.86 7.98 1.53
C VAL A 140 -6.12 8.57 2.72
N VAL A 141 -5.98 7.78 3.79
CA VAL A 141 -5.20 8.12 4.98
C VAL A 141 -4.12 7.06 5.14
N ALA A 142 -2.87 7.42 4.92
CA ALA A 142 -1.74 6.54 5.14
C ALA A 142 -1.07 6.84 6.48
N GLU A 143 -0.58 5.83 7.18
CA GLU A 143 0.19 6.05 8.40
C GLU A 143 1.58 6.58 8.05
N TYR A 144 2.25 5.97 7.08
CA TYR A 144 3.59 6.33 6.60
C TYR A 144 3.61 6.66 5.12
N ASP A 145 4.59 7.45 4.71
CA ASP A 145 4.81 7.67 3.28
C ASP A 145 5.51 6.46 2.65
N TYR A 146 5.38 6.34 1.33
CA TYR A 146 6.04 5.32 0.54
C TYR A 146 7.03 5.99 -0.42
N HIS A 147 8.25 5.51 -0.50
CA HIS A 147 9.34 6.10 -1.29
C HIS A 147 8.97 6.34 -2.78
N SER A 148 7.99 5.64 -3.31
CA SER A 148 7.51 5.77 -4.69
C SER A 148 6.06 6.29 -4.75
N SER A 149 5.64 7.14 -3.80
CA SER A 149 4.26 7.64 -3.70
C SER A 149 3.93 8.82 -4.62
N ALA A 150 4.93 9.53 -5.15
CA ALA A 150 4.70 10.73 -5.96
C ALA A 150 3.73 10.51 -7.16
N PRO A 151 3.85 9.45 -7.98
CA PRO A 151 2.90 9.19 -9.06
C PRO A 151 1.48 8.93 -8.56
N SER A 152 1.32 8.29 -7.40
CA SER A 152 0.00 8.01 -6.80
C SER A 152 -0.65 9.27 -6.28
N LYS A 153 0.11 10.14 -5.62
CA LYS A 153 -0.35 11.47 -5.17
C LYS A 153 -0.83 12.29 -6.36
N GLY A 154 -0.04 12.35 -7.44
CA GLY A 154 -0.44 13.01 -8.69
C GLY A 154 -1.73 12.48 -9.30
N LEU A 155 -1.98 11.15 -9.23
CA LEU A 155 -3.26 10.57 -9.67
C LEU A 155 -4.43 11.03 -8.79
N PHE A 156 -4.25 11.04 -7.47
CA PHE A 156 -5.29 11.48 -6.54
C PHE A 156 -5.60 12.97 -6.67
N ASP A 157 -4.57 13.81 -6.82
CA ASP A 157 -4.71 15.25 -7.06
C ASP A 157 -5.48 15.53 -8.35
N ALA A 158 -5.15 14.83 -9.44
CA ALA A 158 -5.77 15.01 -10.74
C ALA A 158 -7.30 14.75 -10.74
N VAL A 159 -7.79 13.90 -9.83
CA VAL A 159 -9.22 13.55 -9.72
C VAL A 159 -9.87 14.09 -8.44
N GLY A 160 -9.14 14.88 -7.63
CA GLY A 160 -9.67 15.52 -6.43
C GLY A 160 -9.92 14.58 -5.25
N ILE A 161 -9.19 13.45 -5.15
CA ILE A 161 -9.26 12.56 -3.97
C ILE A 161 -8.44 13.14 -2.84
N ALA A 162 -9.09 13.37 -1.69
CA ALA A 162 -8.40 13.81 -0.48
C ALA A 162 -7.42 12.73 0.00
N HIS A 163 -6.18 13.13 0.28
CA HIS A 163 -5.21 12.18 0.82
C HIS A 163 -4.27 12.84 1.84
N LYS A 164 -3.79 12.07 2.81
CA LYS A 164 -2.80 12.51 3.79
C LYS A 164 -1.95 11.38 4.33
N VAL A 165 -0.80 11.77 4.89
CA VAL A 165 0.08 10.90 5.69
C VAL A 165 0.05 11.40 7.12
N THR A 166 -0.20 10.51 8.10
CA THR A 166 -0.34 10.90 9.51
C THR A 166 1.01 10.99 10.23
N ARG A 167 2.04 10.29 9.72
CA ARG A 167 3.42 10.33 10.23
C ARG A 167 4.40 10.70 9.11
N PRO A 168 4.31 11.94 8.57
CA PRO A 168 5.19 12.36 7.49
C PRO A 168 6.65 12.40 7.97
N GLY A 169 7.56 11.87 7.13
CA GLY A 169 9.01 11.81 7.43
C GLY A 169 9.42 10.73 8.44
N ALA A 170 8.49 10.01 9.05
CA ALA A 170 8.84 8.86 9.89
C ALA A 170 9.20 7.66 9.00
N ALA A 171 10.28 6.96 9.35
CA ALA A 171 10.65 5.71 8.70
C ALA A 171 9.66 4.60 9.10
N TYR A 172 9.21 3.85 8.11
CA TYR A 172 8.45 2.64 8.34
C TYR A 172 9.41 1.47 8.58
N THR A 173 9.22 0.76 9.69
CA THR A 173 9.89 -0.50 10.00
C THR A 173 8.83 -1.60 10.09
N PRO A 174 8.91 -2.65 9.24
CA PRO A 174 7.94 -3.75 9.21
C PRO A 174 7.85 -4.54 10.51
#